data_e18c6b53274b103af997c013c12a7484
#
_entry.id   e18c6b53274b103af997c013c12a7484
#
_cell.length_a   1.000
_cell.length_b   1.000
_cell.length_c   1.000
_cell.angle_alpha   90.00
_cell.angle_beta   90.00
_cell.angle_gamma   90.00
#
_symmetry.space_group_name_H-M   'P 1'
#
loop_
_entity.id
_entity.type
_entity.pdbx_description
1 polymer ?
#
loop_
_entity_poly.entity_id
_entity_poly.type
_entity_poly.pdbx_seq_one_letter_code
_entity_poly.pdbx_strand_id
1 'polypeptide(L)'
;MYRNIVFPSREELAAHAREMPEIHPDDVIAMLTVMKAAEEIKGKTDGILERRYHMSQGKLCVMIILHQHREGLAPSKLAVMAGVTKATISVMLARMEWDGLVKKSVNADDGRARLVYLTDKGREEMDSILPDHYVRISRLIGKLDEGEKKELVRLLHKIVDE
;
A
#
# COMPACT_ATOMS: atom_id res chain seq x y z
N MET A 1 -2.75 -13.17 -1.20
CA MET A 1 -2.05 -14.41 -1.46
C MET A 1 -1.75 -15.22 -0.18
N TYR A 2 -1.83 -14.63 1.01
CA TYR A 2 -1.55 -15.30 2.30
C TYR A 2 -2.80 -15.58 3.16
N ARG A 3 -3.95 -15.81 2.53
CA ARG A 3 -5.23 -16.04 3.25
C ARG A 3 -5.25 -17.25 4.19
N ASN A 4 -4.22 -18.12 4.11
CA ASN A 4 -4.10 -19.34 4.92
C ASN A 4 -2.69 -19.46 5.53
N ILE A 5 -2.20 -18.42 6.21
CA ILE A 5 -0.99 -18.59 7.02
C ILE A 5 -1.38 -19.53 8.17
N VAL A 6 -0.93 -20.78 8.07
CA VAL A 6 -0.99 -21.73 9.18
C VAL A 6 0.12 -21.34 10.15
N PHE A 7 -0.26 -21.01 11.37
CA PHE A 7 0.71 -20.74 12.42
C PHE A 7 1.17 -22.07 13.02
N PRO A 8 2.46 -22.42 12.89
CA PRO A 8 3.00 -23.52 13.67
C PRO A 8 2.90 -23.15 15.15
N SER A 9 2.63 -24.14 15.97
CA SER A 9 2.67 -23.97 17.43
C SER A 9 4.12 -23.71 17.90
N ARG A 10 4.26 -23.09 19.06
CA ARG A 10 5.57 -22.89 19.66
C ARG A 10 6.28 -24.22 19.90
N GLU A 11 5.53 -25.28 20.21
CA GLU A 11 6.06 -26.64 20.44
C GLU A 11 6.61 -27.27 19.16
N GLU A 12 5.89 -27.11 18.03
CA GLU A 12 6.35 -27.54 16.70
C GLU A 12 7.63 -26.82 16.31
N LEU A 13 7.70 -25.51 16.49
CA LEU A 13 8.90 -24.72 16.19
C LEU A 13 10.07 -25.11 17.12
N ALA A 14 9.81 -25.37 18.40
CA ALA A 14 10.82 -25.83 19.33
C ALA A 14 11.34 -27.25 18.99
N ALA A 15 10.49 -28.12 18.43
CA ALA A 15 10.91 -29.42 17.91
C ALA A 15 11.86 -29.25 16.71
N HIS A 16 11.52 -28.41 15.75
CA HIS A 16 12.38 -28.08 14.59
C HIS A 16 13.72 -27.46 15.03
N ALA A 17 13.70 -26.58 16.03
CA ALA A 17 14.91 -25.93 16.54
C ALA A 17 15.92 -26.91 17.19
N ARG A 18 15.47 -28.10 17.62
CA ARG A 18 16.38 -29.14 18.10
C ARG A 18 17.20 -29.78 16.99
N GLU A 19 16.61 -29.85 15.79
CA GLU A 19 17.26 -30.42 14.60
C GLU A 19 18.02 -29.34 13.81
N MET A 20 17.55 -28.09 13.88
CA MET A 20 18.09 -26.92 13.20
C MET A 20 18.25 -25.75 14.18
N PRO A 21 19.42 -25.65 14.85
CA PRO A 21 19.66 -24.67 15.92
C PRO A 21 19.54 -23.20 15.48
N GLU A 22 19.60 -22.93 14.16
CA GLU A 22 19.44 -21.61 13.58
C GLU A 22 17.99 -21.11 13.62
N ILE A 23 17.03 -22.00 13.89
CA ILE A 23 15.63 -21.61 14.03
C ILE A 23 15.40 -21.03 15.42
N HIS A 24 15.01 -19.78 15.47
CA HIS A 24 14.55 -19.12 16.69
C HIS A 24 13.01 -19.03 16.68
N PRO A 25 12.30 -19.85 17.47
CA PRO A 25 10.83 -19.91 17.44
C PRO A 25 10.14 -18.56 17.61
N ASP A 26 10.66 -17.71 18.49
CA ASP A 26 10.08 -16.38 18.73
C ASP A 26 10.21 -15.44 17.52
N ASP A 27 11.31 -15.51 16.78
CA ASP A 27 11.52 -14.72 15.56
C ASP A 27 10.52 -15.14 14.48
N VAL A 28 10.31 -16.45 14.32
CA VAL A 28 9.33 -16.98 13.35
C VAL A 28 7.92 -16.53 13.71
N ILE A 29 7.53 -16.67 14.99
CA ILE A 29 6.21 -16.26 15.46
C ILE A 29 6.00 -14.76 15.27
N ALA A 30 6.99 -13.94 15.61
CA ALA A 30 6.91 -12.49 15.45
C ALA A 30 6.70 -12.11 13.99
N MET A 31 7.49 -12.66 13.06
CA MET A 31 7.37 -12.39 11.64
C MET A 31 6.01 -12.84 11.08
N LEU A 32 5.57 -14.05 11.39
CA LEU A 32 4.27 -14.55 10.95
C LEU A 32 3.11 -13.69 11.49
N THR A 33 3.24 -13.19 12.74
CA THR A 33 2.26 -12.29 13.33
C THR A 33 2.16 -10.98 12.58
N VAL A 34 3.30 -10.37 12.20
CA VAL A 34 3.34 -9.16 11.37
C VAL A 34 2.66 -9.40 10.02
N MET A 35 3.02 -10.50 9.33
CA MET A 35 2.45 -10.85 8.04
C MET A 35 0.93 -11.05 8.10
N LYS A 36 0.44 -11.77 9.10
CA LYS A 36 -0.99 -11.99 9.31
C LYS A 36 -1.73 -10.70 9.60
N ALA A 37 -1.20 -9.87 10.49
CA ALA A 37 -1.79 -8.57 10.82
C ALA A 37 -1.89 -7.68 9.57
N ALA A 38 -0.83 -7.62 8.76
CA ALA A 38 -0.82 -6.87 7.50
C ALA A 38 -1.91 -7.35 6.52
N GLU A 39 -2.08 -8.67 6.34
CA GLU A 39 -3.13 -9.23 5.48
C GLU A 39 -4.54 -8.96 6.01
N GLU A 40 -4.78 -9.06 7.30
CA GLU A 40 -6.08 -8.77 7.90
C GLU A 40 -6.44 -7.28 7.76
N ILE A 41 -5.48 -6.38 8.01
CA ILE A 41 -5.66 -4.94 7.83
C ILE A 41 -5.96 -4.63 6.36
N LYS A 42 -5.17 -5.19 5.45
CA LYS A 42 -5.37 -5.04 4.01
C LYS A 42 -6.76 -5.51 3.58
N GLY A 43 -7.19 -6.70 4.02
CA GLY A 43 -8.52 -7.21 3.69
C GLY A 43 -9.67 -6.31 4.16
N LYS A 44 -9.53 -5.69 5.34
CA LYS A 44 -10.51 -4.71 5.86
C LYS A 44 -10.54 -3.42 5.02
N THR A 45 -9.38 -2.92 4.59
CA THR A 45 -9.30 -1.70 3.79
C THR A 45 -9.78 -1.92 2.35
N ASP A 46 -9.33 -2.98 1.68
CA ASP A 46 -9.68 -3.30 0.30
C ASP A 46 -11.19 -3.51 0.12
N GLY A 47 -11.81 -4.27 1.03
CA GLY A 47 -13.23 -4.56 0.95
C GLY A 47 -14.12 -3.31 1.08
N ILE A 48 -13.68 -2.26 1.75
CA ILE A 48 -14.42 -1.01 1.87
C ILE A 48 -14.21 -0.15 0.62
N LEU A 49 -12.98 -0.06 0.12
CA LEU A 49 -12.66 0.69 -1.11
C LEU A 49 -13.47 0.17 -2.30
N GLU A 50 -13.51 -1.15 -2.47
CA GLU A 50 -14.27 -1.77 -3.56
C GLU A 50 -15.77 -1.52 -3.43
N ARG A 51 -16.36 -1.78 -2.25
CA ARG A 51 -17.81 -1.66 -2.06
C ARG A 51 -18.33 -0.23 -2.12
N ARG A 52 -17.55 0.75 -1.62
CA ARG A 52 -18.03 2.13 -1.48
C ARG A 52 -17.62 3.03 -2.62
N TYR A 53 -16.44 2.78 -3.19
CA TYR A 53 -15.85 3.68 -4.19
C TYR A 53 -15.51 2.98 -5.50
N HIS A 54 -15.80 1.69 -5.63
CA HIS A 54 -15.43 0.87 -6.81
C HIS A 54 -13.96 1.05 -7.20
N MET A 55 -13.10 1.13 -6.18
CA MET A 55 -11.69 1.46 -6.32
C MET A 55 -10.82 0.37 -5.69
N SER A 56 -9.81 -0.07 -6.42
CA SER A 56 -8.77 -0.96 -5.87
C SER A 56 -7.73 -0.16 -5.09
N GLN A 57 -7.06 -0.81 -4.13
CA GLN A 57 -5.96 -0.21 -3.36
C GLN A 57 -4.85 0.33 -4.26
N GLY A 58 -4.49 -0.39 -5.34
CA GLY A 58 -3.48 0.07 -6.28
C GLY A 58 -3.90 1.35 -7.01
N LYS A 59 -5.17 1.44 -7.45
CA LYS A 59 -5.71 2.64 -8.09
C LYS A 59 -5.70 3.82 -7.11
N LEU A 60 -6.14 3.60 -5.86
CA LEU A 60 -6.09 4.63 -4.82
C LEU A 60 -4.67 5.11 -4.56
N CYS A 61 -3.69 4.21 -4.44
CA CYS A 61 -2.28 4.55 -4.24
C CYS A 61 -1.76 5.48 -5.34
N VAL A 62 -2.00 5.14 -6.61
CA VAL A 62 -1.62 5.98 -7.76
C VAL A 62 -2.29 7.35 -7.71
N MET A 63 -3.57 7.39 -7.37
CA MET A 63 -4.31 8.66 -7.27
C MET A 63 -3.82 9.53 -6.11
N ILE A 64 -3.48 8.94 -4.95
CA ILE A 64 -2.89 9.68 -3.81
C ILE A 64 -1.56 10.33 -4.24
N ILE A 65 -0.68 9.56 -4.88
CA ILE A 65 0.61 10.07 -5.35
C ILE A 65 0.41 11.23 -6.31
N LEU A 66 -0.49 11.10 -7.31
CA LEU A 66 -0.77 12.16 -8.26
C LEU A 66 -1.50 13.36 -7.63
N HIS A 67 -2.27 13.15 -6.59
CA HIS A 67 -2.92 14.23 -5.84
C HIS A 67 -1.92 15.11 -5.08
N GLN A 68 -0.85 14.49 -4.56
CA GLN A 68 0.26 15.17 -3.89
C GLN A 68 1.21 15.87 -4.87
N HIS A 69 1.28 15.38 -6.13
CA HIS A 69 2.18 15.87 -7.18
C HIS A 69 1.38 16.58 -8.29
N ARG A 70 0.95 17.82 -8.01
CA ARG A 70 0.15 18.62 -8.96
C ARG A 70 0.89 18.97 -10.24
N GLU A 71 2.21 19.00 -10.18
CA GLU A 71 3.13 19.21 -11.31
C GLU A 71 3.15 18.03 -12.29
N GLY A 72 2.50 16.93 -11.94
CA GLY A 72 2.51 15.69 -12.69
C GLY A 72 3.77 14.86 -12.49
N LEU A 73 3.70 13.59 -12.84
CA LEU A 73 4.79 12.64 -12.68
C LEU A 73 5.01 11.83 -13.96
N ALA A 74 6.27 11.54 -14.27
CA ALA A 74 6.61 10.57 -15.29
C ALA A 74 6.12 9.17 -14.87
N PRO A 75 5.57 8.36 -15.81
CA PRO A 75 5.09 7.00 -15.48
C PRO A 75 6.12 6.13 -14.79
N SER A 76 7.41 6.27 -15.13
CA SER A 76 8.49 5.53 -14.49
C SER A 76 8.67 5.90 -13.02
N LYS A 77 8.61 7.19 -12.68
CA LYS A 77 8.68 7.68 -11.30
C LYS A 77 7.46 7.24 -10.50
N LEU A 78 6.28 7.30 -11.13
CA LEU A 78 5.03 6.85 -10.53
C LEU A 78 5.05 5.35 -10.22
N ALA A 79 5.63 4.52 -11.12
CA ALA A 79 5.80 3.09 -10.88
C ALA A 79 6.66 2.80 -9.64
N VAL A 80 7.80 3.50 -9.51
CA VAL A 80 8.68 3.38 -8.35
C VAL A 80 7.96 3.78 -7.06
N MET A 81 7.30 4.94 -7.05
CA MET A 81 6.58 5.43 -5.87
C MET A 81 5.40 4.54 -5.48
N ALA A 82 4.72 3.93 -6.46
CA ALA A 82 3.62 3.00 -6.22
C ALA A 82 4.08 1.55 -5.90
N GLY A 83 5.38 1.26 -5.94
CA GLY A 83 5.92 -0.07 -5.67
C GLY A 83 5.50 -1.13 -6.70
N VAL A 84 5.32 -0.73 -7.98
CA VAL A 84 4.87 -1.63 -9.04
C VAL A 84 5.80 -1.60 -10.25
N THR A 85 5.66 -2.59 -11.15
CA THR A 85 6.45 -2.62 -12.38
C THR A 85 5.98 -1.56 -13.38
N LYS A 86 6.88 -1.19 -14.34
CA LYS A 86 6.53 -0.27 -15.45
C LYS A 86 5.37 -0.83 -16.30
N ALA A 87 5.28 -2.14 -16.48
CA ALA A 87 4.18 -2.77 -17.19
C ALA A 87 2.86 -2.60 -16.43
N THR A 88 2.86 -2.87 -15.13
CA THR A 88 1.69 -2.72 -14.26
C THR A 88 1.16 -1.30 -14.26
N ILE A 89 2.04 -0.31 -14.04
CA ILE A 89 1.61 1.10 -14.01
C ILE A 89 1.04 1.55 -15.37
N SER A 90 1.60 1.07 -16.50
CA SER A 90 1.11 1.42 -17.83
C SER A 90 -0.33 0.93 -18.05
N VAL A 91 -0.64 -0.31 -17.64
CA VAL A 91 -2.00 -0.87 -17.71
C VAL A 91 -2.96 -0.12 -16.79
N MET A 92 -2.53 0.20 -15.57
CA MET A 92 -3.34 0.97 -14.62
C MET A 92 -3.67 2.36 -15.17
N LEU A 93 -2.66 3.08 -15.66
CA LEU A 93 -2.84 4.42 -16.21
C LEU A 93 -3.74 4.43 -17.45
N ALA A 94 -3.66 3.41 -18.32
CA ALA A 94 -4.55 3.32 -19.48
C ALA A 94 -6.03 3.18 -19.04
N ARG A 95 -6.31 2.35 -18.03
CA ARG A 95 -7.66 2.21 -17.47
C ARG A 95 -8.14 3.49 -16.78
N MET A 96 -7.28 4.13 -16.00
CA MET A 96 -7.62 5.37 -15.30
C MET A 96 -7.82 6.54 -16.27
N GLU A 97 -7.12 6.55 -17.39
CA GLU A 97 -7.31 7.52 -18.48
C GLU A 97 -8.66 7.29 -19.18
N TRP A 98 -9.02 6.02 -19.44
CA TRP A 98 -10.34 5.64 -19.95
C TRP A 98 -11.48 6.05 -18.99
N ASP A 99 -11.28 5.88 -17.69
CA ASP A 99 -12.23 6.32 -16.65
C ASP A 99 -12.30 7.86 -16.53
N GLY A 100 -11.42 8.58 -17.22
CA GLY A 100 -11.32 10.04 -17.18
C GLY A 100 -10.73 10.60 -15.89
N LEU A 101 -9.99 9.80 -15.12
CA LEU A 101 -9.40 10.19 -13.84
C LEU A 101 -8.00 10.77 -13.96
N VAL A 102 -7.27 10.36 -14.98
CA VAL A 102 -5.93 10.88 -15.28
C VAL A 102 -5.86 11.33 -16.72
N LYS A 103 -4.92 12.22 -16.99
CA LYS A 103 -4.54 12.68 -18.34
C LYS A 103 -3.03 12.64 -18.49
N LYS A 104 -2.58 12.45 -19.73
CA LYS A 104 -1.16 12.56 -20.11
C LYS A 104 -0.93 13.85 -20.86
N SER A 105 0.15 14.54 -20.55
CA SER A 105 0.60 15.72 -21.27
C SER A 105 2.08 15.60 -21.60
N VAL A 106 2.50 16.22 -22.69
CA VAL A 106 3.92 16.34 -23.01
C VAL A 106 4.49 17.43 -22.11
N ASN A 107 5.65 17.17 -21.50
CA ASN A 107 6.35 18.18 -20.71
C ASN A 107 6.76 19.34 -21.65
N ALA A 108 6.41 20.57 -21.26
CA ALA A 108 6.74 21.76 -22.06
C ALA A 108 8.25 22.01 -22.19
N ASP A 109 9.01 21.63 -21.16
CA ASP A 109 10.47 21.87 -21.09
C ASP A 109 11.28 20.76 -21.78
N ASP A 110 10.76 19.52 -21.82
CA ASP A 110 11.34 18.38 -22.53
C ASP A 110 10.24 17.69 -23.34
N GLY A 111 10.11 18.06 -24.59
CA GLY A 111 9.08 17.57 -25.51
C GLY A 111 8.98 16.06 -25.71
N ARG A 112 9.83 15.29 -25.03
CA ARG A 112 9.86 13.81 -25.02
C ARG A 112 9.29 13.19 -23.77
N ALA A 113 9.24 13.91 -22.63
CA ALA A 113 8.74 13.38 -21.37
C ALA A 113 7.22 13.54 -21.27
N ARG A 114 6.50 12.43 -21.20
CA ARG A 114 5.06 12.43 -20.89
C ARG A 114 4.88 12.44 -19.39
N LEU A 115 4.16 13.45 -18.89
CA LEU A 115 3.75 13.51 -17.48
C LEU A 115 2.28 13.08 -17.36
N VAL A 116 1.96 12.47 -16.22
CA VAL A 116 0.60 12.05 -15.85
C VAL A 116 0.10 12.96 -14.76
N TYR A 117 -1.15 13.38 -14.89
CA TYR A 117 -1.84 14.28 -13.96
C TYR A 117 -3.21 13.70 -13.62
N LEU A 118 -3.75 14.05 -12.47
CA LEU A 118 -5.18 13.92 -12.25
C LEU A 118 -5.93 14.94 -13.12
N THR A 119 -7.07 14.52 -13.65
CA THR A 119 -8.07 15.43 -14.21
C THR A 119 -8.82 16.14 -13.08
N ASP A 120 -9.69 17.11 -13.40
CA ASP A 120 -10.54 17.73 -12.39
C ASP A 120 -11.48 16.71 -11.76
N LYS A 121 -12.06 15.80 -12.56
CA LYS A 121 -12.83 14.64 -12.08
C LYS A 121 -12.00 13.77 -11.10
N GLY A 122 -10.75 13.45 -11.45
CA GLY A 122 -9.87 12.68 -10.59
C GLY A 122 -9.56 13.39 -9.28
N ARG A 123 -9.41 14.71 -9.28
CA ARG A 123 -9.22 15.53 -8.07
C ARG A 123 -10.46 15.53 -7.18
N GLU A 124 -11.62 15.83 -7.75
CA GLU A 124 -12.90 15.83 -7.03
C GLU A 124 -13.17 14.47 -6.37
N GLU A 125 -12.87 13.36 -7.09
CA GLU A 125 -13.00 12.01 -6.55
C GLU A 125 -12.05 11.81 -5.36
N MET A 126 -10.79 12.26 -5.45
CA MET A 126 -9.84 12.18 -4.33
C MET A 126 -10.22 13.04 -3.15
N ASP A 127 -10.67 14.27 -3.37
CA ASP A 127 -11.14 15.17 -2.32
C ASP A 127 -12.35 14.59 -1.55
N SER A 128 -13.18 13.81 -2.25
CA SER A 128 -14.28 13.06 -1.62
C SER A 128 -13.84 11.84 -0.82
N ILE A 129 -12.83 11.10 -1.31
CA ILE A 129 -12.41 9.80 -0.74
C ILE A 129 -11.43 9.97 0.43
N LEU A 130 -10.46 10.88 0.30
CA LEU A 130 -9.33 10.97 1.23
C LEU A 130 -9.73 11.21 2.68
N PRO A 131 -10.64 12.15 3.01
CA PRO A 131 -11.01 12.40 4.40
C PRO A 131 -11.56 11.15 5.09
N ASP A 132 -12.48 10.45 4.42
CA ASP A 132 -13.10 9.23 4.94
C ASP A 132 -12.10 8.06 4.99
N HIS A 133 -11.21 7.97 4.02
CA HIS A 133 -10.12 6.98 4.00
C HIS A 133 -9.18 7.15 5.20
N TYR A 134 -8.71 8.37 5.48
CA TYR A 134 -7.82 8.64 6.61
C TYR A 134 -8.50 8.41 7.96
N VAL A 135 -9.77 8.81 8.12
CA VAL A 135 -10.54 8.52 9.34
C VAL A 135 -10.66 7.02 9.57
N ARG A 136 -10.88 6.22 8.52
CA ARG A 136 -10.93 4.76 8.63
C ARG A 136 -9.60 4.15 9.04
N ILE A 137 -8.50 4.54 8.41
CA ILE A 137 -7.17 4.07 8.78
C ILE A 137 -6.86 4.41 10.23
N SER A 138 -7.16 5.65 10.63
CA SER A 138 -6.99 6.09 12.01
C SER A 138 -7.76 5.23 13.00
N ARG A 139 -8.99 4.83 12.67
CA ARG A 139 -9.81 3.95 13.52
C ARG A 139 -9.24 2.53 13.64
N LEU A 140 -8.60 2.01 12.59
CA LEU A 140 -7.99 0.66 12.62
C LEU A 140 -6.86 0.56 13.65
N ILE A 141 -6.08 1.62 13.79
CA ILE A 141 -4.96 1.71 14.73
C ILE A 141 -5.34 2.36 16.06
N GLY A 142 -6.59 2.84 16.20
CA GLY A 142 -7.05 3.65 17.33
C GLY A 142 -7.12 2.92 18.68
N LYS A 143 -6.85 1.60 18.72
CA LYS A 143 -6.71 0.85 19.97
C LYS A 143 -5.36 1.05 20.65
N LEU A 144 -4.37 1.54 19.90
CA LEU A 144 -3.03 1.83 20.40
C LEU A 144 -2.96 3.26 20.91
N ASP A 145 -2.30 3.47 22.03
CA ASP A 145 -1.95 4.81 22.50
C ASP A 145 -0.83 5.44 21.64
N GLU A 146 -0.49 6.71 21.91
CA GLU A 146 0.50 7.43 21.10
C GLU A 146 1.93 6.87 21.26
N GLY A 147 2.28 6.33 22.43
CA GLY A 147 3.56 5.67 22.68
C GLY A 147 3.67 4.37 21.92
N GLU A 148 2.62 3.54 21.99
CA GLU A 148 2.53 2.25 21.27
C GLU A 148 2.59 2.44 19.75
N LYS A 149 1.92 3.47 19.20
CA LYS A 149 2.00 3.81 17.77
C LYS A 149 3.41 4.15 17.32
N LYS A 150 4.11 5.01 18.10
CA LYS A 150 5.50 5.39 17.81
C LYS A 150 6.44 4.20 17.86
N GLU A 151 6.27 3.34 18.88
CA GLU A 151 7.08 2.14 19.02
C GLU A 151 6.82 1.14 17.89
N LEU A 152 5.56 0.92 17.51
CA LEU A 152 5.21 0.07 16.37
C LEU A 152 5.88 0.55 15.09
N VAL A 153 5.81 1.85 14.78
CA VAL A 153 6.45 2.43 13.59
C VAL A 153 7.96 2.21 13.65
N ARG A 154 8.59 2.49 14.79
CA ARG A 154 10.04 2.28 15.00
C ARG A 154 10.46 0.83 14.78
N LEU A 155 9.70 -0.13 15.33
CA LEU A 155 9.99 -1.56 15.20
C LEU A 155 9.83 -2.06 13.78
N LEU A 156 8.77 -1.63 13.08
CA LEU A 156 8.55 -2.01 11.68
C LEU A 156 9.66 -1.46 10.77
N HIS A 157 10.07 -0.21 10.93
CA HIS A 157 11.22 0.36 10.21
C HIS A 157 12.50 -0.46 10.46
N LYS A 158 12.78 -0.80 11.73
CA LYS A 158 13.94 -1.62 12.09
C LYS A 158 13.97 -3.00 11.41
N ILE A 159 12.80 -3.53 11.03
CA ILE A 159 12.70 -4.84 10.34
C ILE A 159 12.95 -4.70 8.83
N VAL A 160 12.54 -3.58 8.22
CA VAL A 160 12.55 -3.42 6.76
C VAL A 160 13.66 -2.52 6.22
N ASP A 161 14.23 -1.65 7.06
CA ASP A 161 15.36 -0.79 6.66
C ASP A 161 16.66 -1.58 6.77
N GLU A 162 17.43 -1.66 5.67
CA GLU A 162 18.77 -2.23 5.60
C GLU A 162 19.82 -1.31 6.19
#